data_faeb66a8b4b4375360da656a069a28a9
#
_entry.id   faeb66a8b4b4375360da656a069a28a9
#
_cell.length_a   1.000
_cell.length_b   1.000
_cell.length_c   1.000
_cell.angle_alpha   90.00
_cell.angle_beta   90.00
_cell.angle_gamma   90.00
#
_symmetry.space_group_name_H-M   'P 1'
#
loop_
_entity.id
_entity.type
_entity.pdbx_description
1 polymer ?
#
loop_
_entity_poly.entity_id
_entity_poly.type
_entity_poly.pdbx_seq_one_letter_code
_entity_poly.pdbx_strand_id
1 'polypeptide(L)'
;YYIGLEDDHDLGVLFKRKIADNWQIDLGFFKNDELGGVDGYVSDRSDRYSYDVVGFRSADEGVYAEPTNPIGEYNTFSGRYGYHFEHDGGTTELGVSALSGGLHDGEDKAGDYYAWALHLNSTIGPWNFQLQHGEYNYDIDNVDRMAVGAYAFYDSIAAEATMTNANIAYSLPVEWGPVTNLQFYNDYGIIYDKSDNSEDTWMNVTGVSVAAGGLFTYFDFVQAKNQPFVGGSIAGDSDDTETRFNINIGYYF
;
A
#
# COMPACT_ATOMS: atom_id res chain seq x y z
N TYR A 1 1.70 -6.29 2.54
CA TYR A 1 1.41 -5.61 3.80
C TYR A 1 1.17 -4.15 3.51
N TYR A 2 0.15 -3.60 4.15
CA TYR A 2 -0.38 -2.26 3.88
C TYR A 2 0.51 -1.17 4.52
N ILE A 3 1.74 -1.08 4.06
CA ILE A 3 2.56 0.10 4.23
C ILE A 3 2.67 0.71 2.84
N GLY A 4 1.91 1.70 2.57
CA GLY A 4 1.95 2.33 1.28
C GLY A 4 0.72 3.13 1.01
N LEU A 5 0.69 3.69 -0.15
CA LEU A 5 -0.47 4.27 -0.75
C LEU A 5 -1.56 3.22 -0.83
N GLU A 6 -2.73 3.67 -0.67
CA GLU A 6 -3.97 2.92 -0.62
C GLU A 6 -4.16 1.87 -1.71
N ASP A 7 -5.02 0.92 -1.42
CA ASP A 7 -5.65 0.02 -2.38
C ASP A 7 -7.02 0.62 -2.72
N ASP A 8 -7.03 1.60 -3.61
CA ASP A 8 -8.17 2.42 -3.92
C ASP A 8 -9.08 1.80 -5.01
N HIS A 9 -10.39 2.06 -4.93
CA HIS A 9 -11.42 1.47 -5.79
C HIS A 9 -12.24 2.53 -6.53
N ASP A 10 -11.59 3.42 -7.19
CA ASP A 10 -12.18 4.53 -7.90
C ASP A 10 -13.02 4.16 -9.12
N LEU A 11 -13.98 5.02 -9.44
CA LEU A 11 -14.76 4.92 -10.68
C LEU A 11 -14.00 5.55 -11.84
N GLY A 12 -13.56 4.72 -12.78
CA GLY A 12 -12.77 5.20 -13.90
C GLY A 12 -12.67 4.25 -15.09
N VAL A 13 -11.72 4.55 -15.97
CA VAL A 13 -11.40 3.75 -17.15
C VAL A 13 -9.93 3.43 -17.15
N LEU A 14 -9.62 2.14 -17.26
CA LEU A 14 -8.25 1.63 -17.32
C LEU A 14 -7.98 0.98 -18.68
N PHE A 15 -7.01 1.52 -19.41
CA PHE A 15 -6.48 0.94 -20.64
C PHE A 15 -5.21 0.14 -20.33
N LYS A 16 -5.22 -1.14 -20.68
CA LYS A 16 -4.04 -2.03 -20.53
C LYS A 16 -3.59 -2.56 -21.87
N ARG A 17 -2.31 -2.49 -22.16
CA ARG A 17 -1.72 -3.00 -23.39
C ARG A 17 -0.38 -3.70 -23.15
N LYS A 18 -0.28 -4.94 -23.66
CA LYS A 18 1.03 -5.60 -23.86
C LYS A 18 1.54 -5.28 -25.25
N ILE A 19 2.82 -4.90 -25.36
CA ILE A 19 3.49 -4.60 -26.62
C ILE A 19 4.64 -5.60 -26.73
N ALA A 20 4.57 -6.45 -27.76
CA ALA A 20 5.35 -7.67 -27.84
C ALA A 20 5.21 -8.48 -26.54
N ASP A 21 6.15 -9.34 -26.21
CA ASP A 21 6.07 -10.16 -24.99
C ASP A 21 6.73 -9.47 -23.77
N ASN A 22 7.37 -8.32 -23.99
CA ASN A 22 8.27 -7.71 -23.03
C ASN A 22 7.71 -6.46 -22.34
N TRP A 23 6.81 -5.72 -22.99
CA TRP A 23 6.36 -4.43 -22.49
C TRP A 23 4.91 -4.45 -22.07
N GLN A 24 4.60 -3.82 -20.95
CA GLN A 24 3.24 -3.55 -20.50
C GLN A 24 3.08 -2.05 -20.25
N ILE A 25 1.96 -1.51 -20.75
CA ILE A 25 1.55 -0.12 -20.51
C ILE A 25 0.13 -0.17 -19.97
N ASP A 26 -0.09 0.42 -18.80
CA ASP A 26 -1.40 0.63 -18.21
C ASP A 26 -1.60 2.14 -18.07
N LEU A 27 -2.74 2.66 -18.52
CA LEU A 27 -3.12 4.07 -18.41
C LEU A 27 -4.52 4.16 -17.85
N GLY A 28 -4.70 4.88 -16.77
CA GLY A 28 -5.97 5.05 -16.06
C GLY A 28 -6.41 6.50 -16.00
N PHE A 29 -7.71 6.70 -15.96
CA PHE A 29 -8.36 7.94 -15.56
C PHE A 29 -9.51 7.60 -14.65
N PHE A 30 -9.52 8.18 -13.46
CA PHE A 30 -10.52 8.00 -12.42
C PHE A 30 -11.15 9.35 -12.11
N LYS A 31 -12.48 9.36 -11.98
CA LYS A 31 -13.21 10.62 -11.91
C LYS A 31 -13.29 11.17 -10.50
N ASN A 32 -13.64 10.35 -9.56
CA ASN A 32 -13.83 10.70 -8.16
C ASN A 32 -13.38 9.50 -7.33
N ASP A 33 -13.15 9.73 -6.06
CA ASP A 33 -12.94 8.67 -5.09
C ASP A 33 -14.15 7.74 -4.96
N GLU A 34 -13.95 6.62 -4.30
CA GLU A 34 -14.94 5.58 -4.14
C GLU A 34 -16.13 6.01 -3.25
N LEU A 35 -16.98 5.05 -2.96
CA LEU A 35 -18.10 5.21 -2.02
C LEU A 35 -17.56 5.69 -0.66
N GLY A 36 -18.06 6.82 -0.17
CA GLY A 36 -17.67 7.39 1.11
C GLY A 36 -16.75 8.61 1.07
N GLY A 37 -16.35 9.08 -0.11
CA GLY A 37 -15.67 10.37 -0.28
C GLY A 37 -16.53 11.56 0.14
N VAL A 38 -16.02 12.78 0.00
CA VAL A 38 -16.72 14.03 0.37
C VAL A 38 -18.11 14.13 -0.27
N ASP A 39 -18.23 13.69 -1.50
CA ASP A 39 -19.46 13.60 -2.29
C ASP A 39 -19.98 12.14 -2.44
N GLY A 40 -19.47 11.24 -1.62
CA GLY A 40 -19.75 9.81 -1.68
C GLY A 40 -21.14 9.40 -1.20
N TYR A 41 -21.45 8.14 -1.41
CA TYR A 41 -22.76 7.56 -1.06
C TYR A 41 -22.84 7.06 0.39
N VAL A 42 -21.70 6.95 1.07
CA VAL A 42 -21.59 6.47 2.44
C VAL A 42 -21.53 7.67 3.39
N SER A 43 -22.35 7.68 4.42
CA SER A 43 -22.38 8.78 5.38
C SER A 43 -21.18 8.81 6.33
N ASP A 44 -20.53 7.67 6.52
CA ASP A 44 -19.35 7.52 7.36
C ASP A 44 -18.10 7.32 6.47
N ARG A 45 -17.24 8.32 6.45
CA ARG A 45 -16.01 8.33 5.65
C ARG A 45 -14.95 7.34 6.13
N SER A 46 -15.09 6.77 7.31
CA SER A 46 -14.23 5.68 7.79
C SER A 46 -14.66 4.30 7.29
N ASP A 47 -15.80 4.17 6.61
CA ASP A 47 -16.35 2.89 6.14
C ASP A 47 -15.72 2.47 4.80
N ARG A 48 -14.43 2.19 4.82
CA ARG A 48 -13.60 1.77 3.69
C ARG A 48 -12.84 0.50 4.00
N TYR A 49 -12.46 -0.24 2.96
CA TYR A 49 -11.74 -1.51 3.08
C TYR A 49 -10.22 -1.35 3.23
N SER A 50 -9.68 -0.22 2.82
CA SER A 50 -8.28 0.15 2.95
C SER A 50 -8.14 1.59 3.43
N TYR A 51 -6.93 2.00 3.79
CA TYR A 51 -6.69 3.39 4.15
C TYR A 51 -6.84 4.27 2.91
N ASP A 52 -7.73 5.23 3.03
CA ASP A 52 -7.99 6.21 2.00
C ASP A 52 -8.04 7.61 2.62
N VAL A 53 -7.58 8.62 1.88
CA VAL A 53 -7.56 9.99 2.35
C VAL A 53 -8.98 10.55 2.40
N VAL A 54 -9.40 11.02 3.57
CA VAL A 54 -10.76 11.51 3.84
C VAL A 54 -10.80 12.95 4.36
N GLY A 55 -9.63 13.55 4.56
CA GLY A 55 -9.51 14.90 5.06
C GLY A 55 -8.06 15.31 5.32
N PHE A 56 -7.85 16.49 5.84
CA PHE A 56 -6.56 16.90 6.39
C PHE A 56 -6.67 17.31 7.85
N ARG A 57 -5.56 17.26 8.57
CA ARG A 57 -5.50 17.56 10.01
C ARG A 57 -5.18 19.03 10.26
N SER A 58 -6.03 19.68 11.07
CA SER A 58 -5.66 20.91 11.76
C SER A 58 -4.69 20.61 12.91
N ALA A 59 -3.89 21.60 13.29
CA ALA A 59 -2.84 21.45 14.32
C ALA A 59 -3.34 20.90 15.68
N ASP A 60 -4.60 21.14 16.01
CA ASP A 60 -5.21 20.76 17.29
C ASP A 60 -6.02 19.45 17.20
N GLU A 61 -6.11 18.82 16.03
CA GLU A 61 -6.88 17.59 15.85
C GLU A 61 -6.12 16.35 16.32
N GLY A 62 -6.82 15.48 17.04
CA GLY A 62 -6.27 14.17 17.41
C GLY A 62 -6.16 13.24 16.20
N VAL A 63 -5.13 12.39 16.16
CA VAL A 63 -4.82 11.50 15.03
C VAL A 63 -5.93 10.52 14.68
N TYR A 64 -6.79 10.17 15.64
CA TYR A 64 -7.92 9.26 15.47
C TYR A 64 -9.28 9.97 15.38
N ALA A 65 -9.30 11.30 15.40
CA ALA A 65 -10.56 12.04 15.34
C ALA A 65 -11.17 11.97 13.92
N GLU A 66 -12.48 12.12 13.82
CA GLU A 66 -13.11 12.44 12.55
C GLU A 66 -12.57 13.78 12.04
N PRO A 67 -12.10 13.89 10.78
CA PRO A 67 -11.53 15.14 10.27
C PRO A 67 -12.59 16.25 10.16
N THR A 68 -12.23 17.45 10.63
CA THR A 68 -13.07 18.64 10.47
C THR A 68 -12.92 19.29 9.10
N ASN A 69 -11.86 18.96 8.38
CA ASN A 69 -11.57 19.45 7.03
C ASN A 69 -11.66 18.26 6.05
N PRO A 70 -12.86 17.87 5.60
CA PRO A 70 -13.02 16.77 4.68
C PRO A 70 -12.50 17.13 3.30
N ILE A 71 -11.81 16.18 2.65
CA ILE A 71 -11.44 16.26 1.25
C ILE A 71 -11.68 14.92 0.57
N GLY A 72 -11.75 14.96 -0.75
CA GLY A 72 -11.80 13.80 -1.62
C GLY A 72 -10.91 13.99 -2.84
N GLU A 73 -10.53 12.90 -3.45
CA GLU A 73 -9.72 12.84 -4.66
C GLU A 73 -10.60 12.97 -5.91
N TYR A 74 -10.09 13.59 -6.96
CA TYR A 74 -10.81 13.69 -8.23
C TYR A 74 -9.88 13.87 -9.42
N ASN A 75 -10.37 13.44 -10.60
CA ASN A 75 -9.67 13.53 -11.89
C ASN A 75 -8.25 12.96 -11.83
N THR A 76 -8.11 11.77 -11.27
CA THR A 76 -6.84 11.07 -11.13
C THR A 76 -6.41 10.43 -12.44
N PHE A 77 -5.22 10.74 -12.89
CA PHE A 77 -4.54 10.05 -13.96
C PHE A 77 -3.50 9.11 -13.38
N SER A 78 -3.53 7.85 -13.80
CA SER A 78 -2.52 6.87 -13.42
C SER A 78 -1.83 6.27 -14.63
N GLY A 79 -0.57 5.92 -14.47
CA GLY A 79 0.22 5.24 -15.49
C GLY A 79 1.18 4.22 -14.89
N ARG A 80 1.29 3.07 -15.52
CA ARG A 80 2.30 2.06 -15.22
C ARG A 80 2.98 1.63 -16.50
N TYR A 81 4.29 1.54 -16.47
CA TYR A 81 5.10 1.03 -17.55
C TYR A 81 6.04 -0.06 -17.00
N GLY A 82 5.95 -1.26 -17.54
CA GLY A 82 6.73 -2.42 -17.13
C GLY A 82 7.51 -3.03 -18.28
N TYR A 83 8.70 -3.49 -18.00
CA TYR A 83 9.52 -4.27 -18.91
C TYR A 83 9.88 -5.63 -18.30
N HIS A 84 9.45 -6.69 -19.00
CA HIS A 84 9.73 -8.07 -18.63
C HIS A 84 10.84 -8.61 -19.51
N PHE A 85 11.80 -9.29 -18.93
CA PHE A 85 12.83 -10.01 -19.68
C PHE A 85 13.16 -11.35 -19.03
N GLU A 86 13.45 -12.31 -19.90
CA GLU A 86 13.96 -13.62 -19.51
C GLU A 86 15.49 -13.60 -19.49
N HIS A 87 16.08 -14.34 -18.58
CA HIS A 87 17.52 -14.53 -18.48
C HIS A 87 17.83 -15.95 -17.99
N ASP A 88 19.12 -16.35 -18.01
CA ASP A 88 19.54 -17.67 -17.54
C ASP A 88 19.14 -17.86 -16.06
N GLY A 89 18.16 -18.73 -15.84
CA GLY A 89 17.67 -19.11 -14.52
C GLY A 89 16.39 -18.40 -14.06
N GLY A 90 15.81 -17.49 -14.85
CA GLY A 90 14.56 -16.86 -14.41
C GLY A 90 14.03 -15.72 -15.25
N THR A 91 13.18 -14.92 -14.64
CA THR A 91 12.52 -13.76 -15.24
C THR A 91 12.65 -12.55 -14.35
N THR A 92 12.71 -11.36 -14.92
CA THR A 92 12.72 -10.10 -14.18
C THR A 92 11.78 -9.10 -14.82
N GLU A 93 10.99 -8.42 -13.99
CA GLU A 93 10.25 -7.22 -14.35
C GLU A 93 10.89 -6.00 -13.69
N LEU A 94 11.08 -4.95 -14.47
CA LEU A 94 11.36 -3.59 -14.00
C LEU A 94 10.22 -2.69 -14.41
N GLY A 95 9.77 -1.82 -13.52
CA GLY A 95 8.70 -0.91 -13.85
C GLY A 95 8.72 0.39 -13.10
N VAL A 96 7.93 1.32 -13.63
CA VAL A 96 7.61 2.61 -13.03
C VAL A 96 6.11 2.79 -13.03
N SER A 97 5.58 3.32 -11.94
CA SER A 97 4.19 3.73 -11.82
C SER A 97 4.13 5.18 -11.34
N ALA A 98 3.12 5.91 -11.78
CA ALA A 98 2.84 7.24 -11.27
C ALA A 98 1.34 7.50 -11.33
N LEU A 99 0.85 8.31 -10.39
CA LEU A 99 -0.49 8.88 -10.42
C LEU A 99 -0.45 10.35 -10.04
N SER A 100 -1.46 11.11 -10.48
CA SER A 100 -1.66 12.50 -10.08
C SER A 100 -3.12 12.89 -10.29
N GLY A 101 -3.67 13.62 -9.33
CA GLY A 101 -5.04 14.08 -9.32
C GLY A 101 -5.21 15.39 -8.56
N GLY A 102 -6.45 15.85 -8.47
CA GLY A 102 -6.84 17.00 -7.68
C GLY A 102 -7.48 16.58 -6.36
N LEU A 103 -7.47 17.50 -5.41
CA LEU A 103 -8.18 17.39 -4.12
C LEU A 103 -9.26 18.46 -4.05
N HIS A 104 -10.45 18.10 -3.54
CA HIS A 104 -11.57 19.03 -3.36
C HIS A 104 -12.22 18.87 -1.98
N ASP A 105 -12.84 19.93 -1.49
CA ASP A 105 -13.55 19.96 -0.20
C ASP A 105 -15.08 19.75 -0.33
N GLY A 106 -15.55 19.46 -1.55
CA GLY A 106 -16.95 19.32 -1.91
C GLY A 106 -17.51 20.55 -2.61
N GLU A 107 -16.86 21.71 -2.49
CA GLU A 107 -17.26 22.98 -3.14
C GLU A 107 -16.17 23.49 -4.10
N ASP A 108 -14.93 23.59 -3.60
CA ASP A 108 -13.79 24.15 -4.32
C ASP A 108 -12.61 23.17 -4.39
N LYS A 109 -11.65 23.49 -5.26
CA LYS A 109 -10.37 22.80 -5.29
C LYS A 109 -9.57 23.12 -4.04
N ALA A 110 -9.19 22.08 -3.27
CA ALA A 110 -8.39 22.20 -2.06
C ALA A 110 -6.89 22.08 -2.31
N GLY A 111 -6.48 21.30 -3.34
CA GLY A 111 -5.08 21.04 -3.64
C GLY A 111 -4.90 20.08 -4.80
N ASP A 112 -3.70 19.53 -4.90
CA ASP A 112 -3.33 18.48 -5.85
C ASP A 112 -2.60 17.36 -5.11
N TYR A 113 -2.50 16.17 -5.74
CA TYR A 113 -1.67 15.11 -5.21
C TYR A 113 -0.97 14.33 -6.32
N TYR A 114 0.12 13.69 -5.95
CA TYR A 114 0.80 12.75 -6.82
C TYR A 114 1.47 11.64 -6.01
N ALA A 115 1.71 10.53 -6.68
CA ALA A 115 2.62 9.50 -6.21
C ALA A 115 3.38 8.90 -7.38
N TRP A 116 4.57 8.37 -7.09
CA TRP A 116 5.33 7.58 -8.04
C TRP A 116 6.06 6.44 -7.36
N ALA A 117 6.33 5.38 -8.10
CA ALA A 117 7.14 4.27 -7.62
C ALA A 117 7.96 3.63 -8.74
N LEU A 118 9.17 3.21 -8.40
CA LEU A 118 9.98 2.28 -9.17
C LEU A 118 9.85 0.89 -8.54
N HIS A 119 9.74 -0.15 -9.36
CA HIS A 119 9.68 -1.52 -8.84
C HIS A 119 10.51 -2.51 -9.65
N LEU A 120 10.95 -3.53 -8.95
CA LEU A 120 11.60 -4.72 -9.48
C LEU A 120 10.90 -5.95 -8.92
N ASN A 121 10.64 -6.95 -9.78
CA ASN A 121 10.26 -8.29 -9.38
C ASN A 121 11.08 -9.30 -10.18
N SER A 122 11.90 -10.09 -9.49
CA SER A 122 12.82 -11.04 -10.12
C SER A 122 12.67 -12.43 -9.52
N THR A 123 12.45 -13.42 -10.38
CA THR A 123 12.44 -14.84 -10.00
C THR A 123 13.67 -15.53 -10.61
N ILE A 124 14.52 -16.11 -9.76
CA ILE A 124 15.76 -16.79 -10.14
C ILE A 124 15.80 -18.16 -9.47
N GLY A 125 15.50 -19.21 -10.23
CA GLY A 125 15.32 -20.56 -9.68
C GLY A 125 14.26 -20.59 -8.58
N PRO A 126 14.58 -21.03 -7.35
CA PRO A 126 13.64 -21.08 -6.25
C PRO A 126 13.45 -19.72 -5.53
N TRP A 127 14.21 -18.71 -5.88
CA TRP A 127 14.20 -17.39 -5.24
C TRP A 127 13.29 -16.42 -5.96
N ASN A 128 12.57 -15.60 -5.19
CA ASN A 128 11.90 -14.40 -5.66
C ASN A 128 12.39 -13.19 -4.86
N PHE A 129 12.67 -12.11 -5.54
CA PHE A 129 13.11 -10.82 -5.01
C PHE A 129 12.17 -9.74 -5.50
N GLN A 130 11.66 -8.92 -4.59
CA GLN A 130 10.85 -7.75 -4.94
C GLN A 130 11.42 -6.52 -4.25
N LEU A 131 11.48 -5.42 -4.97
CA LEU A 131 11.90 -4.13 -4.46
C LEU A 131 10.97 -3.07 -5.02
N GLN A 132 10.53 -2.15 -4.17
CA GLN A 132 9.78 -0.97 -4.55
C GLN A 132 10.33 0.23 -3.79
N HIS A 133 10.44 1.36 -4.47
CA HIS A 133 10.80 2.64 -3.88
C HIS A 133 9.97 3.72 -4.55
N GLY A 134 9.41 4.64 -3.76
CA GLY A 134 8.53 5.67 -4.25
C GLY A 134 8.27 6.76 -3.22
N GLU A 135 7.47 7.72 -3.62
CA GLU A 135 7.12 8.92 -2.86
C GLU A 135 5.67 9.29 -3.16
N TYR A 136 4.99 9.84 -2.19
CA TYR A 136 3.69 10.48 -2.37
C TYR A 136 3.68 11.89 -1.75
N ASN A 137 2.83 12.73 -2.29
CA ASN A 137 2.63 14.10 -1.80
C ASN A 137 1.18 14.54 -2.01
N TYR A 138 0.54 14.98 -0.94
CA TYR A 138 -0.74 15.68 -0.92
C TYR A 138 -0.47 17.18 -0.70
N ASP A 139 -0.50 17.96 -1.77
CA ASP A 139 -0.11 19.39 -1.77
C ASP A 139 -1.31 20.28 -1.45
N ILE A 140 -1.46 20.63 -0.18
CA ILE A 140 -2.44 21.58 0.36
C ILE A 140 -1.70 22.63 1.16
N ASP A 141 -2.03 23.89 0.98
CA ASP A 141 -1.36 25.02 1.65
C ASP A 141 -1.36 24.88 3.18
N ASN A 142 -0.16 24.85 3.79
CA ASN A 142 0.09 24.74 5.23
C ASN A 142 -0.47 23.47 5.89
N VAL A 143 -0.60 22.39 5.13
CA VAL A 143 -0.98 21.06 5.61
C VAL A 143 0.24 20.14 5.52
N ASP A 144 0.61 19.53 6.64
CA ASP A 144 1.69 18.55 6.75
C ASP A 144 1.21 17.15 7.17
N ARG A 145 -0.10 17.02 7.46
CA ARG A 145 -0.72 15.75 7.89
C ARG A 145 -2.11 15.57 7.30
N MET A 146 -2.37 14.38 6.74
CA MET A 146 -3.64 13.98 6.18
C MET A 146 -4.40 13.07 7.16
N ALA A 147 -5.74 13.12 7.10
CA ALA A 147 -6.60 12.16 7.76
C ALA A 147 -6.95 11.02 6.80
N VAL A 148 -6.83 9.80 7.28
CA VAL A 148 -7.23 8.59 6.54
C VAL A 148 -8.34 7.86 7.29
N GLY A 149 -9.21 7.19 6.54
CA GLY A 149 -10.31 6.39 7.09
C GLY A 149 -10.26 4.97 6.53
N ALA A 150 -10.44 3.97 7.38
CA ALA A 150 -10.57 2.58 7.00
C ALA A 150 -11.18 1.75 8.13
N TYR A 151 -11.88 0.67 7.79
CA TYR A 151 -12.39 -0.33 8.75
C TYR A 151 -13.19 0.25 9.91
N ALA A 152 -13.98 1.30 9.64
CA ALA A 152 -14.79 2.05 10.60
C ALA A 152 -13.98 2.79 11.67
N PHE A 153 -12.75 3.22 11.37
CA PHE A 153 -11.97 4.12 12.22
C PHE A 153 -11.15 5.11 11.36
N TYR A 154 -10.67 6.15 12.02
CA TYR A 154 -9.77 7.15 11.43
C TYR A 154 -8.35 6.96 11.96
N ASP A 155 -7.38 7.35 11.14
CA ASP A 155 -5.97 7.48 11.48
C ASP A 155 -5.40 8.70 10.73
N SER A 156 -4.10 8.87 10.74
CA SER A 156 -3.43 10.00 10.07
C SER A 156 -2.12 9.54 9.43
N ILE A 157 -1.78 10.15 8.30
CA ILE A 157 -0.49 10.00 7.62
C ILE A 157 0.15 11.37 7.41
N ALA A 158 1.47 11.42 7.23
CA ALA A 158 2.12 12.64 6.75
C ALA A 158 1.58 13.02 5.36
N ALA A 159 1.52 14.31 5.03
CA ALA A 159 1.09 14.76 3.70
C ALA A 159 2.10 14.39 2.61
N GLU A 160 3.38 14.27 2.95
CA GLU A 160 4.45 13.79 2.07
C GLU A 160 5.32 12.78 2.80
N ALA A 161 5.68 11.70 2.12
CA ALA A 161 6.65 10.74 2.63
C ALA A 161 7.28 9.89 1.52
N THR A 162 8.43 9.32 1.84
CA THR A 162 9.12 8.32 1.02
C THR A 162 8.81 6.92 1.53
N MET A 163 8.62 5.96 0.61
CA MET A 163 8.38 4.57 0.96
C MET A 163 9.35 3.64 0.26
N THR A 164 9.76 2.58 0.97
CA THR A 164 10.59 1.51 0.40
C THR A 164 10.10 0.16 0.90
N ASN A 165 9.92 -0.80 -0.01
CA ASN A 165 9.59 -2.17 0.29
C ASN A 165 10.64 -3.11 -0.30
N ALA A 166 11.07 -4.12 0.45
CA ALA A 166 12.00 -5.14 0.01
C ALA A 166 11.55 -6.52 0.50
N ASN A 167 11.39 -7.44 -0.44
CA ASN A 167 10.87 -8.77 -0.17
C ASN A 167 11.79 -9.81 -0.77
N ILE A 168 12.01 -10.90 -0.03
CA ILE A 168 12.74 -12.08 -0.49
C ILE A 168 11.95 -13.33 -0.13
N ALA A 169 11.81 -14.25 -1.07
CA ALA A 169 11.20 -15.56 -0.82
C ALA A 169 12.02 -16.69 -1.43
N TYR A 170 11.99 -17.84 -0.77
CA TYR A 170 12.60 -19.09 -1.23
C TYR A 170 11.56 -20.20 -1.22
N SER A 171 11.26 -20.77 -2.38
CA SER A 171 10.32 -21.87 -2.55
C SER A 171 11.05 -23.21 -2.52
N LEU A 172 10.63 -24.11 -1.65
CA LEU A 172 11.13 -25.45 -1.46
C LEU A 172 10.05 -26.48 -1.76
N PRO A 173 10.03 -27.08 -2.96
CA PRO A 173 9.15 -28.23 -3.23
C PRO A 173 9.48 -29.40 -2.32
N VAL A 174 8.46 -30.02 -1.75
CA VAL A 174 8.58 -31.18 -0.85
C VAL A 174 7.50 -32.21 -1.17
N GLU A 175 7.74 -33.45 -0.72
CA GLU A 175 6.76 -34.55 -0.84
C GLU A 175 6.50 -35.14 0.56
N TRP A 176 5.87 -34.34 1.46
CA TRP A 176 5.61 -34.74 2.85
C TRP A 176 4.12 -35.04 3.08
N GLY A 177 3.66 -36.18 2.58
CA GLY A 177 2.23 -36.53 2.59
C GLY A 177 1.42 -35.52 1.74
N PRO A 178 0.48 -34.77 2.33
CA PRO A 178 -0.28 -33.78 1.57
C PRO A 178 0.51 -32.48 1.28
N VAL A 179 1.64 -32.24 1.96
CA VAL A 179 2.43 -31.02 1.79
C VAL A 179 3.27 -31.11 0.54
N THR A 180 3.12 -30.15 -0.36
CA THR A 180 3.76 -30.09 -1.68
C THR A 180 4.80 -28.98 -1.80
N ASN A 181 4.70 -27.93 -0.97
CA ASN A 181 5.64 -26.82 -1.00
C ASN A 181 5.75 -26.13 0.36
N LEU A 182 6.95 -25.69 0.67
CA LEU A 182 7.24 -24.70 1.70
C LEU A 182 7.79 -23.46 1.04
N GLN A 183 7.38 -22.28 1.47
CA GLN A 183 8.00 -21.03 1.06
C GLN A 183 8.43 -20.24 2.29
N PHE A 184 9.71 -19.98 2.41
CA PHE A 184 10.29 -19.10 3.42
C PHE A 184 10.39 -17.71 2.87
N TYR A 185 10.00 -16.68 3.64
CA TYR A 185 10.01 -15.31 3.17
C TYR A 185 10.36 -14.31 4.27
N ASN A 186 10.84 -13.16 3.83
CA ASN A 186 10.94 -11.95 4.64
C ASN A 186 10.44 -10.78 3.80
N ASP A 187 9.50 -10.04 4.36
CA ASP A 187 8.89 -8.85 3.78
C ASP A 187 9.18 -7.67 4.69
N TYR A 188 9.86 -6.65 4.17
CA TYR A 188 10.17 -5.43 4.88
C TYR A 188 9.61 -4.22 4.14
N GLY A 189 8.97 -3.31 4.88
CA GLY A 189 8.49 -2.04 4.36
C GLY A 189 8.71 -0.94 5.37
N ILE A 190 9.05 0.26 4.88
CA ILE A 190 9.28 1.46 5.68
C ILE A 190 8.71 2.69 4.96
N ILE A 191 8.11 3.60 5.74
CA ILE A 191 7.74 4.97 5.37
C ILE A 191 8.57 5.91 6.23
N TYR A 192 9.28 6.82 5.60
CA TYR A 192 10.26 7.72 6.22
C TYR A 192 10.31 9.07 5.49
N ASP A 193 11.13 10.01 5.95
CA ASP A 193 11.20 11.38 5.42
C ASP A 193 9.81 12.06 5.39
N LYS A 194 9.08 11.96 6.48
CA LYS A 194 7.71 12.44 6.61
C LYS A 194 7.67 13.97 6.80
N SER A 195 6.76 14.65 6.09
CA SER A 195 6.59 16.11 6.12
C SER A 195 6.26 16.67 7.50
N ASP A 196 5.57 15.90 8.33
CA ASP A 196 5.17 16.27 9.69
C ASP A 196 6.24 15.98 10.77
N ASN A 197 7.43 15.53 10.36
CA ASN A 197 8.55 15.12 11.22
C ASN A 197 8.18 14.04 12.26
N SER A 198 7.13 13.27 12.02
CA SER A 198 6.78 12.13 12.86
C SER A 198 7.77 10.97 12.68
N GLU A 199 7.76 10.02 13.62
CA GLU A 199 8.61 8.84 13.59
C GLU A 199 8.29 7.96 12.39
N ASP A 200 9.31 7.24 11.90
CA ASP A 200 9.15 6.27 10.81
C ASP A 200 8.08 5.22 11.12
N THR A 201 7.40 4.79 10.08
CA THR A 201 6.51 3.63 10.13
C THR A 201 7.15 2.48 9.39
N TRP A 202 7.36 1.34 10.06
CA TRP A 202 7.92 0.18 9.39
C TRP A 202 7.31 -1.13 9.88
N MET A 203 7.39 -2.16 9.02
CA MET A 203 7.00 -3.52 9.37
C MET A 203 7.96 -4.52 8.72
N ASN A 204 8.37 -5.52 9.50
CA ASN A 204 9.12 -6.67 9.04
C ASN A 204 8.35 -7.95 9.34
N VAL A 205 8.13 -8.77 8.34
CA VAL A 205 7.47 -10.06 8.47
C VAL A 205 8.43 -11.15 8.03
N THR A 206 8.80 -12.03 8.95
CA THR A 206 9.54 -13.25 8.62
C THR A 206 8.60 -14.43 8.78
N GLY A 207 8.44 -15.20 7.72
CA GLY A 207 7.44 -16.25 7.73
C GLY A 207 7.77 -17.49 6.92
N VAL A 208 6.89 -18.48 7.09
CA VAL A 208 6.84 -19.68 6.26
C VAL A 208 5.41 -19.96 5.84
N SER A 209 5.18 -20.18 4.55
CA SER A 209 3.92 -20.72 4.07
C SER A 209 4.05 -22.21 3.75
N VAL A 210 2.97 -22.95 4.01
CA VAL A 210 2.84 -24.38 3.77
C VAL A 210 1.68 -24.62 2.85
N ALA A 211 1.93 -25.21 1.68
CA ALA A 211 0.91 -25.60 0.73
C ALA A 211 0.62 -27.11 0.81
N ALA A 212 -0.66 -27.49 0.97
CA ALA A 212 -1.11 -28.86 1.08
C ALA A 212 -2.44 -29.06 0.32
N GLY A 213 -2.37 -29.34 -0.98
CA GLY A 213 -3.54 -29.36 -1.86
C GLY A 213 -4.16 -27.97 -1.98
N GLY A 214 -5.44 -27.83 -1.65
CA GLY A 214 -6.12 -26.51 -1.59
C GLY A 214 -5.90 -25.75 -0.29
N LEU A 215 -5.18 -26.31 0.68
CA LEU A 215 -4.91 -25.66 1.98
C LEU A 215 -3.59 -24.89 1.92
N PHE A 216 -3.62 -23.63 2.35
CA PHE A 216 -2.45 -22.78 2.55
C PHE A 216 -2.43 -22.28 3.99
N THR A 217 -1.30 -22.45 4.65
CA THR A 217 -1.10 -22.00 6.03
C THR A 217 0.14 -21.12 6.09
N TYR A 218 0.01 -19.95 6.71
CA TYR A 218 1.10 -18.99 6.93
C TYR A 218 1.38 -18.88 8.40
N PHE A 219 2.67 -18.92 8.76
CA PHE A 219 3.19 -18.69 10.10
C PHE A 219 4.10 -17.47 10.02
N ASP A 220 3.66 -16.36 10.63
CA ASP A 220 4.32 -15.06 10.52
C ASP A 220 4.80 -14.58 11.87
N PHE A 221 6.07 -14.23 11.94
CA PHE A 221 6.64 -13.43 13.01
C PHE A 221 6.75 -12.00 12.51
N VAL A 222 5.98 -11.11 13.13
CA VAL A 222 5.84 -9.71 12.73
C VAL A 222 6.49 -8.82 13.78
N GLN A 223 7.34 -7.90 13.33
CA GLN A 223 7.86 -6.79 14.11
C GLN A 223 7.50 -5.50 13.38
N ALA A 224 7.02 -4.50 14.12
CA ALA A 224 6.59 -3.25 13.50
C ALA A 224 6.71 -2.07 14.47
N LYS A 225 6.79 -0.88 13.89
CA LYS A 225 6.75 0.41 14.58
C LYS A 225 5.69 1.26 13.88
N ASN A 226 4.81 1.89 14.67
CA ASN A 226 3.74 2.75 14.16
C ASN A 226 2.87 2.09 13.08
N GLN A 227 2.55 0.81 13.25
CA GLN A 227 1.77 0.02 12.30
C GLN A 227 0.44 -0.40 12.95
N PRO A 228 -0.71 0.14 12.52
CA PRO A 228 -2.00 -0.04 13.22
C PRO A 228 -2.47 -1.50 13.27
N PHE A 229 -2.05 -2.35 12.34
CA PHE A 229 -2.39 -3.78 12.35
C PHE A 229 -1.59 -4.60 13.37
N VAL A 230 -0.56 -4.02 13.98
CA VAL A 230 0.31 -4.68 14.98
C VAL A 230 0.23 -3.94 16.31
N GLY A 231 0.36 -2.63 16.29
CA GLY A 231 0.28 -1.72 17.41
C GLY A 231 0.66 -0.29 17.01
N GLY A 232 0.06 0.69 17.65
CA GLY A 232 0.30 2.11 17.38
C GLY A 232 -0.57 2.70 16.28
N SER A 233 -0.17 3.88 15.82
CA SER A 233 -0.82 4.65 14.74
C SER A 233 0.15 4.84 13.59
N ILE A 234 -0.33 4.79 12.37
CA ILE A 234 0.46 5.11 11.17
C ILE A 234 0.92 6.58 11.16
N ALA A 235 0.31 7.43 11.98
CA ALA A 235 0.74 8.81 12.20
C ALA A 235 2.17 8.97 12.72
N GLY A 236 2.79 7.90 13.23
CA GLY A 236 4.16 7.96 13.70
C GLY A 236 4.34 8.62 15.07
N ASP A 237 3.42 8.40 16.00
CA ASP A 237 3.41 9.04 17.31
C ASP A 237 4.23 8.28 18.37
N SER A 238 4.80 7.14 18.05
CA SER A 238 5.54 6.28 18.97
C SER A 238 6.91 5.89 18.42
N ASP A 239 7.86 5.66 19.35
CA ASP A 239 9.16 5.02 19.05
C ASP A 239 9.20 3.55 19.48
N ASP A 240 8.10 3.02 19.97
CA ASP A 240 7.99 1.64 20.43
C ASP A 240 7.92 0.65 19.26
N THR A 241 8.54 -0.51 19.44
CA THR A 241 8.46 -1.63 18.50
C THR A 241 7.51 -2.70 19.04
N GLU A 242 6.52 -3.05 18.26
CA GLU A 242 5.54 -4.07 18.57
C GLU A 242 5.89 -5.39 17.88
N THR A 243 5.45 -6.50 18.50
CA THR A 243 5.70 -7.84 17.97
C THR A 243 4.43 -8.66 18.00
N ARG A 244 4.18 -9.39 16.91
CA ARG A 244 3.03 -10.29 16.80
C ARG A 244 3.44 -11.61 16.14
N PHE A 245 2.81 -12.70 16.57
CA PHE A 245 2.84 -13.97 15.86
C PHE A 245 1.45 -14.26 15.27
N ASN A 246 1.37 -14.50 13.97
CA ASN A 246 0.14 -14.82 13.28
C ASN A 246 0.17 -16.22 12.68
N ILE A 247 -1.00 -16.87 12.67
CA ILE A 247 -1.26 -18.08 11.90
C ILE A 247 -2.48 -17.81 11.04
N ASN A 248 -2.30 -17.85 9.73
CA ASN A 248 -3.37 -17.67 8.76
C ASN A 248 -3.60 -18.96 7.99
N ILE A 249 -4.84 -19.41 7.91
CA ILE A 249 -5.21 -20.63 7.20
C ILE A 249 -6.24 -20.28 6.15
N GLY A 250 -5.92 -20.55 4.89
CA GLY A 250 -6.81 -20.38 3.74
C GLY A 250 -7.06 -21.70 3.04
N TYR A 251 -8.28 -21.90 2.56
CA TYR A 251 -8.64 -23.04 1.72
C TYR A 251 -9.21 -22.55 0.40
N TYR A 252 -8.60 -23.00 -0.70
CA TYR A 252 -9.02 -22.68 -2.06
C TYR A 252 -9.62 -23.92 -2.71
N PHE A 253 -10.83 -23.81 -3.22
CA PHE A 253 -11.62 -24.90 -3.83
C PHE A 253 -12.01 -24.57 -5.27
#